data_a742578e7fcad26637097ceba36576d8
#
_entry.id   a742578e7fcad26637097ceba36576d8
#
_cell.length_a   1.000
_cell.length_b   1.000
_cell.length_c   1.000
_cell.angle_alpha   90.00
_cell.angle_beta   90.00
_cell.angle_gamma   90.00
#
_symmetry.space_group_name_H-M   'P 1'
#
loop_
_entity.id
_entity.type
_entity.pdbx_description
1 polymer ?
#
loop_
_entity_poly.entity_id
_entity_poly.type
_entity_poly.pdbx_seq_one_letter_code
_entity_poly.pdbx_strand_id
1 'polypeptide(L)'
;LWTTRNDRWLSPKFLAGESYGTTRAAALSGELQERLGMYLNGITLISMVLNFQTLSFDQGNDEAYWLFLPTYTATAFYHKKLAPPLDQNFEKTLDQAREFAEGEYLLALAKGDQLSEAERGAIADKLSKFTGLSRDFILRSDLRVPIFAFTKELLRDQGRTVGRLDSRYKGYDRDETSKSSEYDPSYSVILGPFTAALNAYIREELKYESDVNYEILTGRVHPWKFPSDSSYPDVSETLATA
;
A
#
# COMPACT_ATOMS: atom_id res chain seq x y z
N LEU A 1 -30.84 11.34 0.24
CA LEU A 1 -31.41 12.57 0.79
C LEU A 1 -30.98 13.81 -0.01
N TRP A 2 -29.67 14.05 -0.21
CA TRP A 2 -29.16 15.21 -0.96
C TRP A 2 -29.68 15.23 -2.42
N THR A 3 -29.61 14.08 -3.12
CA THR A 3 -30.07 13.90 -4.50
C THR A 3 -31.54 14.30 -4.67
N THR A 4 -32.39 13.85 -3.73
CA THR A 4 -33.83 14.18 -3.71
C THR A 4 -34.07 15.66 -3.43
N ARG A 5 -33.39 16.23 -2.43
CA ARG A 5 -33.56 17.64 -2.03
C ARG A 5 -33.09 18.64 -3.08
N ASN A 6 -32.20 18.22 -3.98
CA ASN A 6 -31.61 19.08 -5.00
C ASN A 6 -32.01 18.70 -6.42
N ASP A 7 -33.04 17.86 -6.58
CA ASP A 7 -33.61 17.44 -7.88
C ASP A 7 -32.54 16.87 -8.84
N ARG A 8 -31.64 15.99 -8.29
CA ARG A 8 -30.50 15.44 -9.03
C ARG A 8 -30.63 13.95 -9.37
N TRP A 9 -31.84 13.40 -9.38
CA TRP A 9 -32.03 11.99 -9.71
C TRP A 9 -31.61 11.65 -11.14
N LEU A 10 -31.81 12.53 -12.11
CA LEU A 10 -31.43 12.36 -13.51
C LEU A 10 -29.96 12.76 -13.80
N SER A 11 -29.28 13.37 -12.85
CA SER A 11 -27.86 13.75 -13.05
C SER A 11 -26.96 12.53 -13.07
N PRO A 12 -25.91 12.49 -13.91
CA PRO A 12 -24.87 11.48 -13.83
C PRO A 12 -24.21 11.47 -12.44
N LYS A 13 -23.91 10.27 -11.96
CA LYS A 13 -23.37 10.05 -10.60
C LYS A 13 -22.04 9.33 -10.67
N PHE A 14 -21.05 9.91 -10.03
CA PHE A 14 -19.70 9.37 -9.95
C PHE A 14 -19.25 9.31 -8.49
N LEU A 15 -18.49 8.29 -8.14
CA LEU A 15 -17.77 8.22 -6.88
C LEU A 15 -16.27 8.30 -7.15
N ALA A 16 -15.56 8.93 -6.23
CA ALA A 16 -14.11 8.89 -6.18
C ALA A 16 -13.67 8.51 -4.77
N GLY A 17 -12.72 7.61 -4.67
CA GLY A 17 -12.14 7.18 -3.40
C GLY A 17 -10.63 7.06 -3.52
N GLU A 18 -9.91 7.44 -2.47
CA GLU A 18 -8.47 7.26 -2.32
C GLU A 18 -8.20 6.38 -1.11
N SER A 19 -7.23 5.43 -1.25
CA SER A 19 -6.86 4.51 -0.18
C SER A 19 -8.08 3.77 0.41
N TYR A 20 -8.35 3.86 1.71
CA TYR A 20 -9.57 3.32 2.32
C TYR A 20 -10.88 3.88 1.70
N GLY A 21 -10.84 5.07 1.13
CA GLY A 21 -11.97 5.63 0.38
C GLY A 21 -12.38 4.78 -0.82
N THR A 22 -11.48 3.97 -1.36
CA THR A 22 -11.80 3.02 -2.44
C THR A 22 -12.64 1.84 -1.95
N THR A 23 -12.33 1.30 -0.78
CA THR A 23 -13.13 0.29 -0.09
C THR A 23 -14.55 0.82 0.17
N ARG A 24 -14.65 2.07 0.66
CA ARG A 24 -15.94 2.73 0.89
C ARG A 24 -16.71 2.99 -0.40
N ALA A 25 -16.04 3.42 -1.46
CA ALA A 25 -16.68 3.66 -2.75
C ALA A 25 -17.26 2.36 -3.34
N ALA A 26 -16.50 1.26 -3.27
CA ALA A 26 -16.95 -0.05 -3.69
C ALA A 26 -18.16 -0.54 -2.86
N ALA A 27 -18.07 -0.51 -1.54
CA ALA A 27 -19.19 -0.92 -0.67
C ALA A 27 -20.43 -0.02 -0.88
N LEU A 28 -20.24 1.30 -1.03
CA LEU A 28 -21.35 2.23 -1.26
C LEU A 28 -22.01 2.01 -2.62
N SER A 29 -21.26 1.64 -3.66
CA SER A 29 -21.85 1.39 -4.99
C SER A 29 -22.88 0.26 -4.94
N GLY A 30 -22.57 -0.86 -4.30
CA GLY A 30 -23.54 -1.94 -4.10
C GLY A 30 -24.75 -1.52 -3.28
N GLU A 31 -24.53 -0.84 -2.15
CA GLU A 31 -25.62 -0.33 -1.30
C GLU A 31 -26.57 0.64 -2.06
N LEU A 32 -26.01 1.53 -2.87
CA LEU A 32 -26.80 2.46 -3.69
C LEU A 32 -27.63 1.72 -4.75
N GLN A 33 -27.03 0.74 -5.39
CA GLN A 33 -27.66 -0.05 -6.44
C GLN A 33 -28.76 -0.96 -5.88
N GLU A 34 -28.42 -1.77 -4.87
CA GLU A 34 -29.33 -2.81 -4.35
C GLU A 34 -30.50 -2.24 -3.55
N ARG A 35 -30.24 -1.24 -2.70
CA ARG A 35 -31.26 -0.72 -1.79
C ARG A 35 -31.97 0.52 -2.28
N LEU A 36 -31.34 1.32 -3.12
CA LEU A 36 -31.89 2.60 -3.55
C LEU A 36 -32.18 2.66 -5.06
N GLY A 37 -31.85 1.62 -5.83
CA GLY A 37 -31.98 1.62 -7.28
C GLY A 37 -31.15 2.72 -7.97
N MET A 38 -30.10 3.18 -7.29
CA MET A 38 -29.27 4.28 -7.78
C MET A 38 -27.99 3.72 -8.39
N TYR A 39 -27.96 3.64 -9.70
CA TYR A 39 -26.79 3.18 -10.46
C TYR A 39 -25.81 4.33 -10.68
N LEU A 40 -24.53 4.02 -10.62
CA LEU A 40 -23.45 4.97 -10.86
C LEU A 40 -23.02 4.95 -12.33
N ASN A 41 -22.56 6.10 -12.81
CA ASN A 41 -22.00 6.25 -14.16
C ASN A 41 -20.50 5.97 -14.19
N GLY A 42 -19.84 5.95 -13.03
CA GLY A 42 -18.43 5.59 -12.92
C GLY A 42 -17.91 5.71 -11.49
N ILE A 43 -16.81 4.99 -11.25
CA ILE A 43 -16.09 4.97 -9.97
C ILE A 43 -14.61 5.16 -10.26
N THR A 44 -13.99 6.14 -9.60
CA THR A 44 -12.55 6.37 -9.67
C THR A 44 -11.89 5.87 -8.37
N LEU A 45 -11.00 4.90 -8.50
CA LEU A 45 -10.28 4.29 -7.38
C LEU A 45 -8.81 4.67 -7.45
N ILE A 46 -8.33 5.45 -6.47
CA ILE A 46 -6.95 5.93 -6.39
C ILE A 46 -6.25 5.17 -5.26
N SER A 47 -5.10 4.52 -5.56
CA SER A 47 -4.39 3.66 -4.61
C SER A 47 -5.34 2.64 -3.96
N MET A 48 -5.93 1.82 -4.80
CA MET A 48 -7.06 0.96 -4.49
C MET A 48 -6.75 -0.10 -3.42
N VAL A 49 -7.69 -0.26 -2.48
CA VAL A 49 -7.75 -1.35 -1.50
C VAL A 49 -9.18 -1.91 -1.49
N LEU A 50 -9.38 -3.10 -2.05
CA LEU A 50 -10.66 -3.79 -2.04
C LEU A 50 -10.66 -4.98 -1.08
N ASN A 51 -9.56 -5.70 -1.00
CA ASN A 51 -9.33 -6.80 -0.06
C ASN A 51 -8.13 -6.47 0.85
N PHE A 52 -8.37 -6.38 2.16
CA PHE A 52 -7.34 -6.03 3.14
C PHE A 52 -6.31 -7.14 3.37
N GLN A 53 -6.61 -8.39 3.00
CA GLN A 53 -5.65 -9.48 3.05
C GLN A 53 -4.42 -9.19 2.18
N THR A 54 -4.62 -8.56 1.02
CA THR A 54 -3.54 -8.26 0.06
C THR A 54 -2.48 -7.30 0.56
N LEU A 55 -2.73 -6.57 1.66
CA LEU A 55 -1.81 -5.56 2.22
C LEU A 55 -1.47 -5.75 3.70
N SER A 56 -2.02 -6.77 4.35
CA SER A 56 -1.80 -7.04 5.77
C SER A 56 -0.65 -8.03 5.95
N PHE A 57 0.40 -7.61 6.65
CA PHE A 57 1.58 -8.45 6.96
C PHE A 57 1.40 -9.17 8.29
N ASP A 58 0.23 -9.73 8.52
CA ASP A 58 -0.11 -10.43 9.76
C ASP A 58 0.44 -11.85 9.77
N GLN A 59 0.62 -12.39 10.97
CA GLN A 59 1.05 -13.78 11.13
C GLN A 59 -0.01 -14.73 10.53
N GLY A 60 0.43 -15.62 9.65
CA GLY A 60 -0.43 -16.57 8.95
C GLY A 60 -1.02 -16.03 7.63
N ASN A 61 -0.76 -14.79 7.29
CA ASN A 61 -1.08 -14.24 5.98
C ASN A 61 0.18 -14.04 5.15
N ASP A 62 0.37 -14.85 4.14
CA ASP A 62 1.52 -14.80 3.24
C ASP A 62 1.27 -13.96 1.97
N GLU A 63 0.02 -13.55 1.72
CA GLU A 63 -0.38 -12.92 0.47
C GLU A 63 0.34 -11.58 0.23
N ALA A 64 0.40 -10.72 1.24
CA ALA A 64 1.04 -9.43 1.11
C ALA A 64 2.53 -9.51 0.74
N TYR A 65 3.26 -10.55 1.18
CA TYR A 65 4.69 -10.66 0.96
C TYR A 65 5.06 -10.86 -0.51
N TRP A 66 4.35 -11.75 -1.22
CA TRP A 66 4.64 -11.97 -2.64
C TRP A 66 4.02 -10.87 -3.52
N LEU A 67 2.87 -10.30 -3.16
CA LEU A 67 2.23 -9.20 -3.89
C LEU A 67 3.08 -7.92 -3.87
N PHE A 68 3.77 -7.62 -2.78
CA PHE A 68 4.62 -6.43 -2.67
C PHE A 68 6.00 -6.57 -3.32
N LEU A 69 6.44 -7.79 -3.66
CA LEU A 69 7.78 -8.02 -4.20
C LEU A 69 8.09 -7.21 -5.47
N PRO A 70 7.20 -7.11 -6.49
CA PRO A 70 7.47 -6.26 -7.65
C PRO A 70 7.68 -4.78 -7.29
N THR A 71 6.94 -4.26 -6.31
CA THR A 71 7.10 -2.88 -5.82
C THR A 71 8.42 -2.70 -5.08
N TYR A 72 8.85 -3.68 -4.29
CA TYR A 72 10.17 -3.66 -3.65
C TYR A 72 11.29 -3.67 -4.69
N THR A 73 11.14 -4.46 -5.74
CA THR A 73 12.07 -4.51 -6.87
C THR A 73 12.16 -3.16 -7.60
N ALA A 74 11.01 -2.54 -7.88
CA ALA A 74 10.96 -1.20 -8.49
C ALA A 74 11.68 -0.15 -7.63
N THR A 75 11.45 -0.19 -6.31
CA THR A 75 12.11 0.71 -5.36
C THR A 75 13.62 0.47 -5.32
N ALA A 76 14.05 -0.78 -5.25
CA ALA A 76 15.47 -1.15 -5.25
C ALA A 76 16.16 -0.75 -6.56
N PHE A 77 15.46 -0.91 -7.70
CA PHE A 77 15.94 -0.45 -9.01
C PHE A 77 16.16 1.07 -9.01
N TYR A 78 15.18 1.84 -8.58
CA TYR A 78 15.27 3.31 -8.50
C TYR A 78 16.47 3.76 -7.66
N HIS A 79 16.68 3.13 -6.51
CA HIS A 79 17.78 3.46 -5.59
C HIS A 79 19.11 2.79 -5.95
N LYS A 80 19.20 2.14 -7.11
CA LYS A 80 20.43 1.48 -7.61
C LYS A 80 20.99 0.45 -6.65
N LYS A 81 20.10 -0.32 -6.02
CA LYS A 81 20.46 -1.41 -5.11
C LYS A 81 20.47 -2.78 -5.79
N LEU A 82 20.08 -2.86 -7.04
CA LEU A 82 20.15 -4.08 -7.84
C LEU A 82 21.49 -4.19 -8.56
N ALA A 83 21.94 -5.43 -8.77
CA ALA A 83 23.15 -5.75 -9.51
C ALA A 83 22.79 -6.23 -10.95
N PRO A 84 23.74 -6.15 -11.91
CA PRO A 84 23.54 -6.70 -13.24
C PRO A 84 23.13 -8.19 -13.22
N PRO A 85 22.21 -8.60 -14.11
CA PRO A 85 21.59 -7.82 -15.18
C PRO A 85 20.31 -7.08 -14.79
N LEU A 86 19.85 -7.16 -13.53
CA LEU A 86 18.56 -6.62 -13.07
C LEU A 86 18.51 -5.08 -13.00
N ASP A 87 19.64 -4.41 -13.04
CA ASP A 87 19.75 -2.94 -13.02
C ASP A 87 19.69 -2.30 -14.43
N GLN A 88 19.56 -3.10 -15.51
CA GLN A 88 19.74 -2.61 -16.88
C GLN A 88 18.43 -2.28 -17.60
N ASN A 89 17.34 -3.01 -17.30
CA ASN A 89 16.07 -2.85 -17.96
C ASN A 89 14.92 -2.97 -16.97
N PHE A 90 14.30 -1.85 -16.66
CA PHE A 90 13.27 -1.75 -15.62
C PHE A 90 12.08 -2.67 -15.88
N GLU A 91 11.48 -2.62 -17.08
CA GLU A 91 10.28 -3.41 -17.41
C GLU A 91 10.57 -4.92 -17.33
N LYS A 92 11.68 -5.34 -17.95
CA LYS A 92 12.08 -6.75 -17.90
C LYS A 92 12.35 -7.22 -16.47
N THR A 93 12.95 -6.38 -15.64
CA THR A 93 13.24 -6.71 -14.24
C THR A 93 11.95 -6.84 -13.43
N LEU A 94 10.96 -5.97 -13.67
CA LEU A 94 9.65 -6.09 -13.03
C LEU A 94 8.90 -7.35 -13.46
N ASP A 95 8.94 -7.71 -14.74
CA ASP A 95 8.30 -8.94 -15.23
C ASP A 95 8.92 -10.18 -14.60
N GLN A 96 10.25 -10.21 -14.47
CA GLN A 96 10.95 -11.29 -13.77
C GLN A 96 10.60 -11.35 -12.27
N ALA A 97 10.44 -10.19 -11.63
CA ALA A 97 10.02 -10.13 -10.23
C ALA A 97 8.59 -10.64 -10.04
N ARG A 98 7.65 -10.32 -10.96
CA ARG A 98 6.28 -10.85 -10.96
C ARG A 98 6.27 -12.37 -11.14
N GLU A 99 6.98 -12.86 -12.15
CA GLU A 99 7.07 -14.31 -12.41
C GLU A 99 7.62 -15.06 -11.19
N PHE A 100 8.66 -14.55 -10.56
CA PHE A 100 9.21 -15.14 -9.34
C PHE A 100 8.25 -15.04 -8.15
N ALA A 101 7.55 -13.90 -7.98
CA ALA A 101 6.58 -13.69 -6.91
C ALA A 101 5.41 -14.66 -7.00
N GLU A 102 4.80 -14.78 -8.18
CA GLU A 102 3.62 -15.62 -8.46
C GLU A 102 3.96 -17.13 -8.56
N GLY A 103 5.21 -17.46 -8.72
CA GLY A 103 5.70 -18.83 -8.85
C GLY A 103 6.46 -19.34 -7.63
N GLU A 104 7.79 -19.30 -7.72
CA GLU A 104 8.67 -19.94 -6.73
C GLU A 104 8.53 -19.34 -5.32
N TYR A 105 8.35 -18.03 -5.20
CA TYR A 105 8.26 -17.39 -3.88
C TYR A 105 6.93 -17.72 -3.21
N LEU A 106 5.81 -17.65 -3.91
CA LEU A 106 4.51 -18.08 -3.41
C LEU A 106 4.54 -19.53 -2.91
N LEU A 107 5.10 -20.43 -3.72
CA LEU A 107 5.22 -21.85 -3.36
C LEU A 107 6.13 -22.07 -2.15
N ALA A 108 7.21 -21.30 -2.04
CA ALA A 108 8.11 -21.36 -0.88
C ALA A 108 7.41 -20.90 0.40
N LEU A 109 6.65 -19.82 0.35
CA LEU A 109 5.86 -19.34 1.49
C LEU A 109 4.83 -20.40 1.92
N ALA A 110 4.14 -21.03 0.96
CA ALA A 110 3.15 -22.08 1.23
C ALA A 110 3.77 -23.36 1.83
N LYS A 111 5.02 -23.70 1.48
CA LYS A 111 5.74 -24.82 2.09
C LYS A 111 6.12 -24.57 3.56
N GLY A 112 6.38 -23.32 3.91
CA GLY A 112 6.75 -22.93 5.29
C GLY A 112 7.92 -23.76 5.83
N ASP A 113 7.72 -24.38 6.98
CA ASP A 113 8.75 -25.21 7.66
C ASP A 113 9.14 -26.49 6.93
N GLN A 114 8.44 -26.84 5.86
CA GLN A 114 8.81 -27.99 5.01
C GLN A 114 9.92 -27.66 4.01
N LEU A 115 10.34 -26.38 3.89
CA LEU A 115 11.49 -26.02 3.08
C LEU A 115 12.77 -26.60 3.70
N SER A 116 13.55 -27.30 2.88
CA SER A 116 14.92 -27.66 3.25
C SER A 116 15.79 -26.38 3.37
N GLU A 117 16.87 -26.45 4.12
CA GLU A 117 17.83 -25.35 4.25
C GLU A 117 18.38 -24.89 2.88
N ALA A 118 18.58 -25.81 1.95
CA ALA A 118 19.04 -25.52 0.60
C ALA A 118 17.99 -24.74 -0.20
N GLU A 119 16.71 -25.17 -0.17
CA GLU A 119 15.60 -24.47 -0.81
C GLU A 119 15.42 -23.08 -0.21
N ARG A 120 15.40 -22.98 1.15
CA ARG A 120 15.29 -21.73 1.86
C ARG A 120 16.40 -20.75 1.47
N GLY A 121 17.64 -21.24 1.39
CA GLY A 121 18.80 -20.46 0.95
C GLY A 121 18.65 -19.96 -0.50
N ALA A 122 18.19 -20.83 -1.42
CA ALA A 122 17.99 -20.47 -2.83
C ALA A 122 16.92 -19.37 -3.00
N ILE A 123 15.82 -19.44 -2.26
CA ILE A 123 14.79 -18.40 -2.26
C ILE A 123 15.33 -17.08 -1.68
N ALA A 124 16.09 -17.15 -0.59
CA ALA A 124 16.71 -15.97 0.01
C ALA A 124 17.69 -15.27 -0.95
N ASP A 125 18.46 -16.04 -1.73
CA ASP A 125 19.36 -15.50 -2.75
C ASP A 125 18.60 -14.79 -3.88
N LYS A 126 17.45 -15.32 -4.31
CA LYS A 126 16.60 -14.66 -5.31
C LYS A 126 15.94 -13.41 -4.77
N LEU A 127 15.37 -13.48 -3.55
CA LEU A 127 14.81 -12.31 -2.87
C LEU A 127 15.85 -11.19 -2.72
N SER A 128 17.08 -11.53 -2.33
CA SER A 128 18.19 -10.57 -2.23
C SER A 128 18.45 -9.86 -3.56
N LYS A 129 18.47 -10.60 -4.66
CA LYS A 129 18.68 -10.03 -5.99
C LYS A 129 17.57 -9.07 -6.40
N PHE A 130 16.29 -9.38 -6.11
CA PHE A 130 15.15 -8.55 -6.49
C PHE A 130 14.91 -7.38 -5.53
N THR A 131 15.24 -7.53 -4.24
CA THR A 131 14.97 -6.50 -3.24
C THR A 131 16.14 -5.58 -2.93
N GLY A 132 17.36 -5.98 -3.30
CA GLY A 132 18.60 -5.28 -2.89
C GLY A 132 18.94 -5.43 -1.40
N LEU A 133 18.19 -6.24 -0.64
CA LEU A 133 18.45 -6.52 0.76
C LEU A 133 19.49 -7.63 0.92
N SER A 134 20.18 -7.67 2.05
CA SER A 134 21.14 -8.75 2.31
C SER A 134 20.43 -10.08 2.49
N ARG A 135 21.09 -11.17 2.02
CA ARG A 135 20.61 -12.54 2.21
C ARG A 135 20.37 -12.88 3.69
N ASP A 136 21.28 -12.44 4.55
CA ASP A 136 21.17 -12.67 5.98
C ASP A 136 19.93 -12.01 6.60
N PHE A 137 19.64 -10.76 6.22
CA PHE A 137 18.43 -10.07 6.66
C PHE A 137 17.16 -10.82 6.22
N ILE A 138 17.11 -11.28 4.97
CA ILE A 138 15.98 -12.04 4.44
C ILE A 138 15.78 -13.37 5.18
N LEU A 139 16.86 -14.10 5.45
CA LEU A 139 16.79 -15.35 6.22
C LEU A 139 16.31 -15.12 7.66
N ARG A 140 16.82 -14.09 8.32
CA ARG A 140 16.35 -13.71 9.67
C ARG A 140 14.93 -13.18 9.72
N SER A 141 14.41 -12.71 8.59
CA SER A 141 13.02 -12.32 8.42
C SER A 141 12.09 -13.47 8.01
N ASP A 142 12.61 -14.69 8.05
CA ASP A 142 11.90 -15.90 7.63
C ASP A 142 11.34 -15.81 6.20
N LEU A 143 12.10 -15.23 5.27
CA LEU A 143 11.70 -14.90 3.88
C LEU A 143 10.54 -13.89 3.79
N ARG A 144 10.02 -13.38 4.91
CA ARG A 144 8.83 -12.53 5.05
C ARG A 144 9.24 -11.13 5.49
N VAL A 145 9.53 -10.27 4.52
CA VAL A 145 9.94 -8.88 4.79
C VAL A 145 8.73 -7.94 4.65
N PRO A 146 8.16 -7.43 5.77
CA PRO A 146 7.04 -6.50 5.71
C PRO A 146 7.48 -5.11 5.23
N ILE A 147 6.54 -4.32 4.71
CA ILE A 147 6.84 -3.02 4.08
C ILE A 147 7.66 -2.08 4.98
N PHE A 148 7.35 -1.98 6.27
CA PHE A 148 8.07 -1.08 7.17
C PHE A 148 9.52 -1.53 7.43
N ALA A 149 9.77 -2.84 7.40
CA ALA A 149 11.11 -3.38 7.48
C ALA A 149 11.88 -3.16 6.17
N PHE A 150 11.22 -3.34 5.02
CA PHE A 150 11.83 -3.07 3.72
C PHE A 150 12.22 -1.61 3.56
N THR A 151 11.32 -0.67 3.84
CA THR A 151 11.59 0.78 3.70
C THR A 151 12.72 1.25 4.61
N LYS A 152 12.84 0.65 5.78
CA LYS A 152 13.93 0.92 6.73
C LYS A 152 15.27 0.32 6.29
N GLU A 153 15.25 -0.92 5.78
CA GLU A 153 16.46 -1.69 5.53
C GLU A 153 17.19 -1.30 4.24
N LEU A 154 16.44 -0.93 3.19
CA LEU A 154 16.98 -0.74 1.83
C LEU A 154 18.18 0.22 1.77
N LEU A 155 18.14 1.32 2.52
CA LEU A 155 19.19 2.34 2.56
C LEU A 155 19.81 2.50 3.96
N ARG A 156 19.71 1.49 4.81
CA ARG A 156 20.26 1.50 6.18
C ARG A 156 21.77 1.78 6.19
N ASP A 157 22.50 1.23 5.21
CA ASP A 157 23.95 1.46 5.02
C ASP A 157 24.31 2.93 4.75
N GLN A 158 23.32 3.75 4.40
CA GLN A 158 23.45 5.20 4.17
C GLN A 158 22.86 6.04 5.31
N GLY A 159 22.40 5.43 6.40
CA GLY A 159 21.66 6.11 7.47
C GLY A 159 20.35 6.71 6.98
N ARG A 160 19.68 6.07 5.99
CA ARG A 160 18.49 6.57 5.35
C ARG A 160 17.36 5.55 5.39
N THR A 161 16.12 6.07 5.36
CA THR A 161 14.91 5.32 5.08
C THR A 161 14.23 5.83 3.83
N VAL A 162 13.47 4.99 3.13
CA VAL A 162 12.68 5.39 1.97
C VAL A 162 11.22 5.59 2.36
N GLY A 163 10.49 6.40 1.58
CA GLY A 163 9.08 6.68 1.80
C GLY A 163 8.19 5.47 1.54
N ARG A 164 7.11 5.34 2.31
CA ARG A 164 6.09 4.31 2.10
C ARG A 164 5.05 4.74 1.05
N LEU A 165 4.64 6.01 1.06
CA LEU A 165 3.67 6.53 0.07
C LEU A 165 4.31 6.74 -1.30
N ASP A 166 5.55 7.21 -1.30
CA ASP A 166 6.38 7.35 -2.50
C ASP A 166 7.83 6.99 -2.13
N SER A 167 8.26 5.81 -2.54
CA SER A 167 9.57 5.26 -2.18
C SER A 167 10.75 5.95 -2.87
N ARG A 168 10.52 6.91 -3.78
CA ARG A 168 11.57 7.76 -4.36
C ARG A 168 12.11 8.76 -3.35
N TYR A 169 11.27 9.21 -2.42
CA TYR A 169 11.72 10.06 -1.31
C TYR A 169 12.52 9.26 -0.28
N LYS A 170 13.52 9.91 0.27
CA LYS A 170 14.36 9.35 1.34
C LYS A 170 14.60 10.39 2.42
N GLY A 171 14.71 9.95 3.65
CA GLY A 171 14.98 10.79 4.81
C GLY A 171 16.07 10.22 5.69
N TYR A 172 16.60 11.03 6.59
CA TYR A 172 17.49 10.55 7.64
C TYR A 172 16.69 9.73 8.66
N ASP A 173 17.28 8.66 9.11
CA ASP A 173 16.74 7.82 10.17
C ASP A 173 17.78 7.70 11.30
N ARG A 174 17.46 8.28 12.45
CA ARG A 174 18.40 8.39 13.56
C ARG A 174 18.71 7.05 14.23
N ASP A 175 17.66 6.20 14.38
CA ASP A 175 17.83 4.88 14.99
C ASP A 175 18.09 3.82 13.92
N GLU A 176 19.38 3.54 13.68
CA GLU A 176 19.79 2.53 12.70
C GLU A 176 19.43 1.09 13.09
N THR A 177 19.07 0.82 14.36
CA THR A 177 18.83 -0.53 14.88
C THR A 177 17.37 -0.96 14.85
N SER A 178 16.44 -0.02 14.75
CA SER A 178 14.99 -0.28 14.75
C SER A 178 14.53 -1.12 13.55
N LYS A 179 13.41 -1.82 13.71
CA LYS A 179 12.77 -2.60 12.63
C LYS A 179 12.01 -1.73 11.62
N SER A 180 11.58 -0.54 12.03
CA SER A 180 10.84 0.40 11.22
C SER A 180 11.41 1.79 11.37
N SER A 181 11.20 2.65 10.38
CA SER A 181 11.58 4.06 10.44
C SER A 181 10.76 4.82 11.47
N GLU A 182 11.35 5.89 12.04
CA GLU A 182 10.67 6.78 13.00
C GLU A 182 9.55 7.58 12.32
N TYR A 183 9.64 7.80 10.99
CA TYR A 183 8.70 8.58 10.21
C TYR A 183 8.71 8.16 8.74
N ASP A 184 7.72 8.61 7.99
CA ASP A 184 7.66 8.44 6.54
C ASP A 184 8.16 9.72 5.85
N PRO A 185 9.32 9.70 5.18
CA PRO A 185 9.84 10.89 4.49
C PRO A 185 8.94 11.38 3.36
N SER A 186 8.21 10.49 2.67
CA SER A 186 7.26 10.88 1.63
C SER A 186 6.06 11.63 2.21
N TYR A 187 5.56 11.21 3.37
CA TYR A 187 4.51 11.93 4.08
C TYR A 187 4.99 13.32 4.57
N SER A 188 6.20 13.39 5.10
CA SER A 188 6.77 14.66 5.59
C SER A 188 6.87 15.73 4.50
N VAL A 189 7.13 15.34 3.25
CA VAL A 189 7.20 16.28 2.12
C VAL A 189 5.84 16.89 1.78
N ILE A 190 4.76 16.11 1.89
CA ILE A 190 3.42 16.57 1.52
C ILE A 190 2.69 17.25 2.68
N LEU A 191 2.98 16.92 3.92
CA LEU A 191 2.21 17.35 5.10
C LEU A 191 2.08 18.87 5.18
N GLY A 192 3.17 19.60 5.16
CA GLY A 192 3.17 21.06 5.28
C GLY A 192 2.46 21.76 4.12
N PRO A 193 2.91 21.57 2.87
CA PRO A 193 2.33 22.24 1.71
C PRO A 193 0.82 21.94 1.52
N PHE A 194 0.42 20.67 1.65
CA PHE A 194 -0.98 20.29 1.45
C PHE A 194 -1.87 20.75 2.61
N THR A 195 -1.39 20.76 3.86
CA THR A 195 -2.12 21.32 4.99
C THR A 195 -2.38 22.80 4.78
N ALA A 196 -1.36 23.56 4.40
CA ALA A 196 -1.50 25.00 4.15
C ALA A 196 -2.46 25.28 2.98
N ALA A 197 -2.24 24.64 1.83
CA ALA A 197 -3.04 24.86 0.64
C ALA A 197 -4.52 24.50 0.86
N LEU A 198 -4.81 23.34 1.48
CA LEU A 198 -6.18 22.89 1.71
C LEU A 198 -6.91 23.79 2.72
N ASN A 199 -6.24 24.18 3.82
CA ASN A 199 -6.84 25.08 4.80
C ASN A 199 -7.10 26.48 4.23
N ALA A 200 -6.23 27.00 3.35
CA ALA A 200 -6.48 28.26 2.63
C ALA A 200 -7.68 28.11 1.68
N TYR A 201 -7.67 27.07 0.83
CA TYR A 201 -8.73 26.82 -0.13
C TYR A 201 -10.13 26.70 0.51
N ILE A 202 -10.25 25.93 1.59
CA ILE A 202 -11.52 25.74 2.30
C ILE A 202 -12.08 27.08 2.83
N ARG A 203 -11.22 27.95 3.34
CA ARG A 203 -11.63 29.23 3.92
C ARG A 203 -11.83 30.31 2.88
N GLU A 204 -10.88 30.46 1.95
CA GLU A 204 -10.86 31.56 0.99
C GLU A 204 -11.80 31.32 -0.19
N GLU A 205 -11.82 30.11 -0.75
CA GLU A 205 -12.64 29.79 -1.93
C GLU A 205 -14.01 29.22 -1.54
N LEU A 206 -14.05 28.23 -0.64
CA LEU A 206 -15.29 27.61 -0.22
C LEU A 206 -16.05 28.38 0.85
N LYS A 207 -15.46 29.45 1.42
CA LYS A 207 -16.05 30.29 2.45
C LYS A 207 -16.56 29.51 3.68
N TYR A 208 -15.88 28.42 4.01
CA TYR A 208 -16.22 27.61 5.18
C TYR A 208 -15.60 28.22 6.43
N GLU A 209 -16.45 28.75 7.32
CA GLU A 209 -16.04 29.39 8.56
C GLU A 209 -15.87 28.35 9.68
N SER A 210 -14.65 28.15 10.13
CA SER A 210 -14.32 27.25 11.24
C SER A 210 -12.91 27.56 11.77
N ASP A 211 -12.79 27.59 13.10
CA ASP A 211 -11.49 27.70 13.78
C ASP A 211 -10.73 26.38 13.85
N VAL A 212 -11.37 25.28 13.46
CA VAL A 212 -10.74 23.95 13.44
C VAL A 212 -9.94 23.77 12.15
N ASN A 213 -8.67 23.39 12.29
CA ASN A 213 -7.85 23.04 11.14
C ASN A 213 -8.34 21.75 10.49
N TYR A 214 -8.36 21.73 9.16
CA TYR A 214 -8.54 20.49 8.41
C TYR A 214 -7.23 19.69 8.46
N GLU A 215 -7.28 18.50 9.05
CA GLU A 215 -6.15 17.57 9.08
C GLU A 215 -6.18 16.69 7.83
N ILE A 216 -5.17 16.81 6.94
CA ILE A 216 -5.12 16.05 5.69
C ILE A 216 -4.95 14.54 5.92
N LEU A 217 -4.41 14.14 7.06
CA LEU A 217 -4.32 12.77 7.53
C LEU A 217 -4.36 12.75 9.05
N THR A 218 -5.26 11.98 9.65
CA THR A 218 -5.42 11.94 11.10
C THR A 218 -5.77 10.55 11.61
N GLY A 219 -5.23 10.20 12.79
CA GLY A 219 -5.60 8.99 13.51
C GLY A 219 -6.94 9.08 14.28
N ARG A 220 -7.61 10.24 14.28
CA ARG A 220 -8.89 10.44 15.01
C ARG A 220 -10.06 9.62 14.45
N VAL A 221 -9.89 9.09 13.23
CA VAL A 221 -10.88 8.20 12.60
C VAL A 221 -10.87 6.79 13.18
N HIS A 222 -9.85 6.44 13.95
CA HIS A 222 -9.76 5.14 14.64
C HIS A 222 -10.51 5.15 15.98
N PRO A 223 -10.93 3.95 16.50
CA PRO A 223 -10.74 2.63 15.89
C PRO A 223 -11.77 2.32 14.81
N TRP A 224 -11.34 1.60 13.79
CA TRP A 224 -12.24 0.98 12.81
C TRP A 224 -12.79 -0.32 13.39
N LYS A 225 -14.06 -0.62 13.12
CA LYS A 225 -14.63 -1.92 13.43
C LYS A 225 -14.36 -2.86 12.26
N PHE A 226 -13.39 -3.73 12.43
CA PHE A 226 -13.18 -4.87 11.54
C PHE A 226 -14.09 -6.04 11.93
N PRO A 227 -14.31 -7.02 11.02
CA PRO A 227 -15.01 -8.25 11.36
C PRO A 227 -14.40 -8.92 12.60
N SER A 228 -15.26 -9.42 13.49
CA SER A 228 -14.81 -10.06 14.74
C SER A 228 -14.32 -11.50 14.58
N ASP A 229 -14.47 -12.06 13.38
CA ASP A 229 -14.17 -13.45 13.03
C ASP A 229 -12.75 -13.62 12.42
N SER A 230 -11.87 -12.62 12.57
CA SER A 230 -10.52 -12.62 12.00
C SER A 230 -10.48 -12.61 10.46
N SER A 231 -11.60 -12.41 9.79
CA SER A 231 -11.63 -12.21 8.36
C SER A 231 -11.12 -10.81 7.97
N TYR A 232 -10.55 -10.71 6.78
CA TYR A 232 -10.17 -9.42 6.22
C TYR A 232 -11.38 -8.78 5.53
N PRO A 233 -11.60 -7.45 5.67
CA PRO A 233 -12.59 -6.77 4.85
C PRO A 233 -12.31 -6.96 3.37
N ASP A 234 -13.30 -7.45 2.64
CA ASP A 234 -13.25 -7.66 1.20
C ASP A 234 -14.54 -7.14 0.56
N VAL A 235 -14.39 -6.24 -0.39
CA VAL A 235 -15.49 -5.62 -1.16
C VAL A 235 -15.30 -5.78 -2.67
N SER A 236 -14.42 -6.67 -3.09
CA SER A 236 -14.09 -6.90 -4.50
C SER A 236 -15.28 -7.42 -5.29
N GLU A 237 -16.04 -8.37 -4.74
CA GLU A 237 -17.27 -8.87 -5.36
C GLU A 237 -18.35 -7.80 -5.50
N THR A 238 -18.51 -6.95 -4.49
CA THR A 238 -19.47 -5.83 -4.52
C THR A 238 -19.15 -4.88 -5.68
N LEU A 239 -17.87 -4.57 -5.90
CA LEU A 239 -17.47 -3.74 -7.03
C LEU A 239 -17.69 -4.43 -8.37
N ALA A 240 -17.45 -5.74 -8.47
CA ALA A 240 -17.59 -6.49 -9.71
C ALA A 240 -19.05 -6.57 -10.19
N THR A 241 -20.01 -6.40 -9.29
CA THR A 241 -21.46 -6.48 -9.57
C THR A 241 -22.14 -5.10 -9.63
N ALA A 242 -21.45 -4.04 -9.30
CA ALA A 242 -21.94 -2.66 -9.33
C ALA A 242 -21.67 -1.98 -10.67
#